data_89a29e130695e79e3ac817cabef17b7f
#
_entry.id   89a29e130695e79e3ac817cabef17b7f
#
_cell.length_a   1.000
_cell.length_b   1.000
_cell.length_c   1.000
_cell.angle_alpha   90.00
_cell.angle_beta   90.00
_cell.angle_gamma   90.00
#
_symmetry.space_group_name_H-M   'P 1'
#
loop_
_entity.id
_entity.type
_entity.pdbx_description
1 polymer ?
#
loop_
_entity_poly.entity_id
_entity_poly.type
_entity_poly.pdbx_seq_one_letter_code
_entity_poly.pdbx_strand_id
1 'polypeptide(L)'
;VSLESTPTIVTPSGVAGLNFLPEVASVNALVPLLQAKGVRAIVVVLHNGGSQTGFYNECVNLSSDITGIAEGLDDEVDVLITGHTHNAYNCVVDNKLVTGASSFGRLITDIDLTIDRGTGDVVAKQANNVIVTRDVPADPAVTALINKYKVVAGPLANRVIGSITADITRTATAAGESALGDVIADAQLAATALQGYGDAVVAFMNPGGIRADLTYSQISGGELPGEVTYGEAFTVQPFGNSLVTMSLTGAQIDTLLEQQFDNPLPGQMRILQVSQGFTYTWSASAPTGNKVDIASIMINGVPIDPAGVYRVTVNSFLADGGDRFTVLTQGTDRLGGALDLDALIAYFAAYSPVPPGPMDRISMIP
;
A
#
# COMPACT_ATOMS: atom_id res chain seq x y z
N VAL A 1 11.31 -1.68 16.40
CA VAL A 1 10.66 -0.35 16.40
C VAL A 1 9.57 -0.36 15.35
N SER A 2 8.37 0.10 15.70
CA SER A 2 7.22 0.20 14.80
C SER A 2 7.15 1.58 14.16
N LEU A 3 6.52 1.66 12.99
CA LEU A 3 6.27 2.90 12.27
C LEU A 3 5.36 3.84 13.08
N GLU A 4 5.78 5.08 13.30
CA GLU A 4 4.98 6.10 14.02
C GLU A 4 3.62 6.33 13.35
N SER A 5 3.61 6.39 12.02
CA SER A 5 2.38 6.61 11.23
C SER A 5 1.44 5.40 11.15
N THR A 6 1.71 4.28 11.85
CA THR A 6 0.86 3.07 11.84
C THR A 6 -0.64 3.38 11.99
N PRO A 7 -1.11 4.30 12.88
CA PRO A 7 -2.54 4.58 13.00
C PRO A 7 -3.19 5.15 11.72
N THR A 8 -2.39 5.64 10.76
CA THR A 8 -2.91 6.18 9.51
C THR A 8 -2.99 5.16 8.38
N ILE A 9 -2.42 3.95 8.58
CA ILE A 9 -2.30 2.91 7.54
C ILE A 9 -2.90 1.56 7.96
N VAL A 10 -3.54 1.51 9.12
CA VAL A 10 -4.32 0.36 9.61
C VAL A 10 -5.71 0.84 10.00
N THR A 11 -6.65 -0.09 10.20
CA THR A 11 -8.00 0.24 10.68
C THR A 11 -7.91 1.02 12.00
N PRO A 12 -8.36 2.29 12.07
CA PRO A 12 -8.18 3.14 13.25
C PRO A 12 -8.73 2.55 14.53
N SER A 13 -9.87 1.85 14.47
CA SER A 13 -10.46 1.16 15.64
C SER A 13 -9.58 0.02 16.17
N GLY A 14 -8.76 -0.61 15.31
CA GLY A 14 -7.85 -1.69 15.70
C GLY A 14 -6.66 -1.23 16.53
N VAL A 15 -6.34 0.06 16.50
CA VAL A 15 -5.25 0.67 17.27
C VAL A 15 -5.75 1.70 18.30
N ALA A 16 -7.08 1.76 18.52
CA ALA A 16 -7.67 2.67 19.48
C ALA A 16 -7.08 2.44 20.88
N GLY A 17 -6.63 3.52 21.52
CA GLY A 17 -5.99 3.48 22.83
C GLY A 17 -4.50 3.14 22.81
N LEU A 18 -3.90 2.86 21.66
CA LEU A 18 -2.46 2.73 21.50
C LEU A 18 -1.85 4.09 21.15
N ASN A 19 -0.63 4.32 21.65
CA ASN A 19 0.14 5.51 21.33
C ASN A 19 1.44 5.10 20.61
N PHE A 20 1.60 5.50 19.38
CA PHE A 20 2.78 5.24 18.57
C PHE A 20 3.74 6.43 18.73
N LEU A 21 4.90 6.16 19.31
CA LEU A 21 5.89 7.18 19.61
C LEU A 21 6.85 7.36 18.44
N PRO A 22 7.44 8.56 18.28
CA PRO A 22 8.49 8.81 17.27
C PRO A 22 9.65 7.83 17.41
N GLU A 23 10.09 7.27 16.28
CA GLU A 23 11.11 6.21 16.21
C GLU A 23 12.42 6.68 16.82
N VAL A 24 12.91 7.85 16.41
CA VAL A 24 14.19 8.43 16.86
C VAL A 24 14.19 8.66 18.37
N ALA A 25 13.16 9.33 18.89
CA ALA A 25 13.06 9.61 20.32
C ALA A 25 12.98 8.32 21.15
N SER A 26 12.28 7.30 20.64
CA SER A 26 12.11 6.01 21.32
C SER A 26 13.42 5.22 21.41
N VAL A 27 14.21 5.21 20.33
CA VAL A 27 15.52 4.56 20.30
C VAL A 27 16.51 5.30 21.19
N ASN A 28 16.63 6.63 21.02
CA ASN A 28 17.59 7.43 21.77
C ASN A 28 17.35 7.39 23.28
N ALA A 29 16.10 7.22 23.73
CA ALA A 29 15.79 7.02 25.14
C ALA A 29 16.32 5.69 25.69
N LEU A 30 16.52 4.66 24.84
CA LEU A 30 17.03 3.35 25.26
C LEU A 30 18.56 3.26 25.27
N VAL A 31 19.25 4.03 24.44
CA VAL A 31 20.73 3.98 24.31
C VAL A 31 21.43 4.12 25.65
N PRO A 32 21.19 5.15 26.48
CA PRO A 32 21.89 5.27 27.76
C PRO A 32 21.60 4.12 28.72
N LEU A 33 20.43 3.48 28.62
CA LEU A 33 20.06 2.32 29.44
C LEU A 33 20.85 1.07 29.01
N LEU A 34 21.12 0.92 27.71
CA LEU A 34 21.94 -0.16 27.16
C LEU A 34 23.41 0.06 27.53
N GLN A 35 23.91 1.27 27.37
CA GLN A 35 25.28 1.66 27.78
C GLN A 35 25.55 1.42 29.27
N ALA A 36 24.56 1.74 30.15
CA ALA A 36 24.67 1.47 31.59
C ALA A 36 24.77 -0.03 31.90
N LYS A 37 24.34 -0.90 30.99
CA LYS A 37 24.49 -2.37 31.08
C LYS A 37 25.77 -2.89 30.38
N GLY A 38 26.62 -2.00 29.87
CA GLY A 38 27.84 -2.35 29.15
C GLY A 38 27.61 -2.77 27.68
N VAL A 39 26.41 -2.55 27.13
CA VAL A 39 26.14 -2.79 25.70
C VAL A 39 26.64 -1.61 24.90
N ARG A 40 27.49 -1.87 23.88
CA ARG A 40 28.07 -0.87 22.98
C ARG A 40 27.73 -1.14 21.51
N ALA A 41 27.54 -2.39 21.11
CA ALA A 41 27.14 -2.76 19.78
C ALA A 41 25.60 -2.73 19.70
N ILE A 42 25.04 -1.76 19.00
CA ILE A 42 23.59 -1.51 18.96
C ILE A 42 23.07 -1.64 17.52
N VAL A 43 22.15 -2.60 17.32
CA VAL A 43 21.44 -2.81 16.07
C VAL A 43 19.97 -2.46 16.27
N VAL A 44 19.45 -1.56 15.44
CA VAL A 44 18.03 -1.20 15.43
C VAL A 44 17.32 -1.94 14.31
N VAL A 45 16.30 -2.72 14.66
CA VAL A 45 15.36 -3.33 13.70
C VAL A 45 14.12 -2.46 13.62
N LEU A 46 13.87 -1.89 12.45
CA LEU A 46 12.88 -0.83 12.22
C LEU A 46 11.89 -1.24 11.14
N HIS A 47 10.58 -1.20 11.44
CA HIS A 47 9.54 -1.36 10.41
C HIS A 47 9.22 0.01 9.77
N ASN A 48 10.24 0.69 9.30
CA ASN A 48 10.22 1.88 8.46
C ASN A 48 11.41 1.78 7.52
N GLY A 49 11.40 2.47 6.39
CA GLY A 49 12.49 2.36 5.42
C GLY A 49 12.42 3.47 4.38
N GLY A 50 13.37 3.43 3.48
CA GLY A 50 13.48 4.38 2.39
C GLY A 50 13.28 3.75 1.02
N SER A 51 13.43 4.58 0.00
CA SER A 51 13.57 4.20 -1.39
C SER A 51 14.85 4.76 -1.95
N GLN A 52 15.38 4.13 -3.00
CA GLN A 52 16.56 4.59 -3.72
C GLN A 52 16.42 4.25 -5.22
N THR A 53 17.26 4.84 -6.08
CA THR A 53 17.17 4.69 -7.54
C THR A 53 18.26 3.80 -8.17
N GLY A 54 19.17 3.27 -7.35
CA GLY A 54 20.23 2.35 -7.78
C GLY A 54 19.87 0.88 -7.69
N PHE A 55 20.89 0.00 -7.85
CA PHE A 55 20.72 -1.44 -7.68
C PHE A 55 20.68 -1.85 -6.20
N TYR A 56 20.33 -3.09 -5.95
CA TYR A 56 20.00 -3.63 -4.62
C TYR A 56 21.11 -3.53 -3.55
N ASN A 57 22.37 -3.33 -3.96
CA ASN A 57 23.53 -3.09 -3.06
C ASN A 57 24.08 -1.66 -3.15
N GLU A 58 23.37 -0.77 -3.85
CA GLU A 58 23.79 0.62 -3.98
C GLU A 58 23.04 1.53 -3.02
N CYS A 59 23.48 2.80 -2.99
CA CYS A 59 22.88 3.87 -2.20
C CYS A 59 22.79 5.13 -3.07
N VAL A 60 21.84 5.15 -3.99
CA VAL A 60 21.67 6.26 -4.94
C VAL A 60 20.37 6.99 -4.65
N ASN A 61 20.47 8.27 -4.26
CA ASN A 61 19.31 9.10 -3.92
C ASN A 61 18.40 8.45 -2.85
N LEU A 62 19.01 7.99 -1.75
CA LEU A 62 18.23 7.44 -0.63
C LEU A 62 17.27 8.51 -0.10
N SER A 63 16.00 8.14 0.09
CA SER A 63 14.94 9.06 0.46
C SER A 63 15.16 9.69 1.84
N SER A 64 14.71 10.95 2.00
CA SER A 64 14.87 11.76 3.20
C SER A 64 14.25 11.15 4.45
N ASP A 65 13.22 10.34 4.31
CA ASP A 65 12.51 9.73 5.45
C ASP A 65 13.46 8.86 6.27
N ILE A 66 14.17 7.93 5.62
CA ILE A 66 15.10 7.05 6.32
C ILE A 66 16.44 7.72 6.64
N THR A 67 16.93 8.67 5.80
CA THR A 67 18.14 9.41 6.13
C THR A 67 17.93 10.29 7.36
N GLY A 68 16.77 10.96 7.48
CA GLY A 68 16.43 11.75 8.66
C GLY A 68 16.33 10.93 9.94
N ILE A 69 15.82 9.69 9.86
CA ILE A 69 15.82 8.77 11.00
C ILE A 69 17.27 8.42 11.38
N ALA A 70 18.09 7.99 10.40
CA ALA A 70 19.45 7.56 10.67
C ALA A 70 20.33 8.70 11.25
N GLU A 71 20.19 9.91 10.73
CA GLU A 71 20.88 11.12 11.22
C GLU A 71 20.39 11.58 12.61
N GLY A 72 19.12 11.32 12.92
CA GLY A 72 18.55 11.67 14.23
C GLY A 72 18.85 10.68 15.35
N LEU A 73 19.30 9.48 15.02
CA LEU A 73 19.65 8.46 16.01
C LEU A 73 20.99 8.77 16.68
N ASP A 74 21.11 8.39 17.95
CA ASP A 74 22.34 8.48 18.73
C ASP A 74 23.52 7.81 18.01
N ASP A 75 24.73 8.41 18.14
CA ASP A 75 25.96 7.94 17.47
C ASP A 75 26.39 6.53 17.89
N GLU A 76 25.91 6.04 19.03
CA GLU A 76 26.14 4.67 19.50
C GLU A 76 25.33 3.61 18.75
N VAL A 77 24.41 4.00 17.87
CA VAL A 77 23.70 3.07 17.00
C VAL A 77 24.58 2.74 15.80
N ASP A 78 24.85 1.43 15.59
CA ASP A 78 25.74 0.97 14.53
C ASP A 78 25.01 0.61 13.24
N VAL A 79 23.86 -0.05 13.36
CA VAL A 79 23.15 -0.64 12.22
C VAL A 79 21.66 -0.40 12.32
N LEU A 80 21.05 -0.03 11.19
CA LEU A 80 19.60 -0.02 10.97
C LEU A 80 19.22 -1.11 9.96
N ILE A 81 18.44 -2.09 10.40
CA ILE A 81 17.79 -3.07 9.53
C ILE A 81 16.36 -2.57 9.30
N THR A 82 16.06 -2.17 8.06
CA THR A 82 14.82 -1.49 7.71
C THR A 82 13.84 -2.38 6.95
N GLY A 83 12.59 -1.94 6.84
CA GLY A 83 11.53 -2.69 6.16
C GLY A 83 10.44 -1.78 5.60
N HIS A 84 9.19 -2.25 5.51
CA HIS A 84 7.99 -1.52 5.11
C HIS A 84 7.92 -1.08 3.64
N THR A 85 8.94 -0.41 3.13
CA THR A 85 8.95 0.18 1.77
C THR A 85 9.20 -0.84 0.66
N HIS A 86 9.56 -2.09 1.01
CA HIS A 86 9.91 -3.14 0.04
C HIS A 86 11.07 -2.77 -0.90
N ASN A 87 11.93 -1.85 -0.49
CA ASN A 87 13.09 -1.42 -1.26
C ASN A 87 14.37 -2.15 -0.80
N ALA A 88 15.32 -2.27 -1.74
CA ALA A 88 16.63 -2.81 -1.49
C ALA A 88 17.66 -1.70 -1.55
N TYR A 89 18.52 -1.62 -0.55
CA TYR A 89 19.65 -0.72 -0.50
C TYR A 89 20.68 -1.15 0.55
N ASN A 90 21.90 -0.67 0.39
CA ASN A 90 23.00 -0.87 1.31
C ASN A 90 23.76 0.45 1.42
N CYS A 91 23.51 1.20 2.47
CA CYS A 91 23.94 2.58 2.66
C CYS A 91 24.75 2.74 3.94
N VAL A 92 25.58 3.77 3.98
CA VAL A 92 26.13 4.33 5.22
C VAL A 92 25.62 5.77 5.33
N VAL A 93 24.87 6.04 6.39
CA VAL A 93 24.30 7.36 6.70
C VAL A 93 24.74 7.72 8.10
N ASP A 94 25.39 8.86 8.27
CA ASP A 94 25.90 9.33 9.55
C ASP A 94 26.65 8.22 10.34
N ASN A 95 27.61 7.59 9.67
CA ASN A 95 28.40 6.46 10.18
C ASN A 95 27.59 5.21 10.62
N LYS A 96 26.30 5.16 10.35
CA LYS A 96 25.41 4.01 10.62
C LYS A 96 25.20 3.20 9.34
N LEU A 97 25.29 1.86 9.42
CA LEU A 97 24.96 0.99 8.31
C LEU A 97 23.43 0.88 8.20
N VAL A 98 22.87 1.24 7.06
CA VAL A 98 21.40 1.27 6.83
C VAL A 98 21.05 0.35 5.67
N THR A 99 20.31 -0.72 5.93
CA THR A 99 20.05 -1.77 4.96
C THR A 99 18.57 -2.04 4.75
N GLY A 100 18.19 -2.36 3.49
CA GLY A 100 16.89 -2.87 3.11
C GLY A 100 17.02 -4.07 2.18
N ALA A 101 16.25 -5.14 2.43
CA ALA A 101 16.34 -6.41 1.71
C ALA A 101 15.14 -6.66 0.77
N SER A 102 14.51 -5.61 0.23
CA SER A 102 13.33 -5.73 -0.62
C SER A 102 12.16 -6.46 0.10
N SER A 103 11.53 -7.44 -0.52
CA SER A 103 10.37 -8.15 0.02
C SER A 103 10.31 -9.59 -0.50
N PHE A 104 9.43 -10.39 0.12
CA PHE A 104 9.08 -11.75 -0.33
C PHE A 104 10.23 -12.74 -0.36
N GLY A 105 11.28 -12.53 0.44
CA GLY A 105 12.46 -13.41 0.48
C GLY A 105 13.28 -13.39 -0.80
N ARG A 106 13.26 -12.30 -1.57
CA ARG A 106 14.08 -12.16 -2.81
C ARG A 106 15.54 -11.91 -2.51
N LEU A 107 15.82 -11.26 -1.38
CA LEU A 107 17.15 -10.92 -0.91
C LEU A 107 17.32 -11.35 0.55
N ILE A 108 18.57 -11.64 0.92
CA ILE A 108 19.02 -11.76 2.32
C ILE A 108 20.15 -10.75 2.49
N THR A 109 20.06 -9.90 3.50
CA THR A 109 21.18 -9.03 3.86
C THR A 109 22.10 -9.77 4.80
N ASP A 110 23.34 -10.00 4.36
CA ASP A 110 24.44 -10.52 5.17
C ASP A 110 25.21 -9.34 5.77
N ILE A 111 25.31 -9.28 7.10
CA ILE A 111 25.93 -8.16 7.83
C ILE A 111 27.08 -8.69 8.67
N ASP A 112 28.28 -8.23 8.35
CA ASP A 112 29.50 -8.51 9.12
C ASP A 112 29.83 -7.35 10.06
N LEU A 113 29.97 -7.67 11.35
CA LEU A 113 30.39 -6.72 12.39
C LEU A 113 31.71 -7.17 13.02
N THR A 114 32.69 -6.27 13.08
CA THR A 114 33.90 -6.48 13.86
C THR A 114 33.76 -5.73 15.20
N ILE A 115 33.78 -6.49 16.29
CA ILE A 115 33.63 -5.95 17.64
C ILE A 115 34.98 -5.95 18.36
N ASP A 116 35.41 -4.81 18.89
CA ASP A 116 36.58 -4.71 19.74
C ASP A 116 36.29 -5.39 21.10
N ARG A 117 37.14 -6.33 21.50
CA ARG A 117 36.94 -7.10 22.73
C ARG A 117 37.17 -6.30 24.01
N GLY A 118 37.91 -5.19 23.93
CA GLY A 118 38.22 -4.35 25.09
C GLY A 118 37.11 -3.37 25.41
N THR A 119 36.51 -2.78 24.37
CA THR A 119 35.44 -1.78 24.50
C THR A 119 34.03 -2.41 24.38
N GLY A 120 33.89 -3.52 23.64
CA GLY A 120 32.62 -4.11 23.28
C GLY A 120 31.88 -3.40 22.14
N ASP A 121 32.57 -2.44 21.49
CA ASP A 121 32.05 -1.57 20.47
C ASP A 121 32.31 -2.09 19.06
N VAL A 122 31.50 -1.66 18.06
CA VAL A 122 31.64 -2.01 16.65
C VAL A 122 32.71 -1.11 16.03
N VAL A 123 33.83 -1.70 15.58
CA VAL A 123 34.96 -0.99 14.96
C VAL A 123 34.97 -1.09 13.44
N ALA A 124 34.25 -2.05 12.87
CA ALA A 124 34.00 -2.15 11.43
C ALA A 124 32.66 -2.84 11.15
N LYS A 125 32.00 -2.40 10.11
CA LYS A 125 30.68 -2.93 9.68
C LYS A 125 30.55 -2.89 8.17
N GLN A 126 30.02 -3.96 7.61
CA GLN A 126 29.71 -4.05 6.19
C GLN A 126 28.46 -4.89 5.98
N ALA A 127 27.77 -4.68 4.86
CA ALA A 127 26.63 -5.51 4.47
C ALA A 127 26.67 -5.86 2.99
N ASN A 128 26.01 -6.95 2.66
CA ASN A 128 25.79 -7.38 1.28
C ASN A 128 24.40 -7.98 1.14
N ASN A 129 23.60 -7.43 0.24
CA ASN A 129 22.32 -8.02 -0.15
C ASN A 129 22.58 -9.15 -1.14
N VAL A 130 22.31 -10.37 -0.75
CA VAL A 130 22.49 -11.60 -1.55
C VAL A 130 21.16 -11.98 -2.19
N ILE A 131 21.16 -12.20 -3.52
CA ILE A 131 19.96 -12.66 -4.24
C ILE A 131 19.65 -14.10 -3.83
N VAL A 132 18.42 -14.37 -3.42
CA VAL A 132 17.94 -15.72 -3.16
C VAL A 132 17.65 -16.40 -4.49
N THR A 133 18.50 -17.34 -4.84
CA THR A 133 18.37 -18.14 -6.06
C THR A 133 17.54 -19.40 -5.83
N ARG A 134 17.18 -20.12 -6.92
CA ARG A 134 16.42 -21.39 -6.87
C ARG A 134 17.27 -22.60 -7.22
N ASP A 135 18.58 -22.48 -7.10
CA ASP A 135 19.57 -23.51 -7.44
C ASP A 135 19.97 -24.39 -6.25
N VAL A 136 19.50 -24.05 -5.05
CA VAL A 136 19.64 -24.91 -3.87
C VAL A 136 18.44 -25.84 -3.70
N PRO A 137 18.63 -27.09 -3.18
CA PRO A 137 17.52 -27.99 -2.90
C PRO A 137 16.53 -27.37 -1.90
N ALA A 138 15.23 -27.52 -2.18
CA ALA A 138 14.19 -27.07 -1.25
C ALA A 138 14.27 -27.88 0.06
N ASP A 139 14.06 -27.21 1.19
CA ASP A 139 14.00 -27.87 2.50
C ASP A 139 12.83 -28.88 2.55
N PRO A 140 13.07 -30.17 2.84
CA PRO A 140 12.01 -31.17 2.84
C PRO A 140 10.91 -30.94 3.89
N ALA A 141 11.24 -30.40 5.07
CA ALA A 141 10.27 -30.13 6.12
C ALA A 141 9.36 -28.96 5.75
N VAL A 142 9.92 -27.89 5.20
CA VAL A 142 9.15 -26.75 4.67
C VAL A 142 8.29 -27.19 3.49
N THR A 143 8.85 -28.00 2.57
CA THR A 143 8.10 -28.56 1.45
C THR A 143 6.92 -29.40 1.89
N ALA A 144 7.09 -30.26 2.90
CA ALA A 144 6.00 -31.07 3.46
C ALA A 144 4.91 -30.19 4.10
N LEU A 145 5.30 -29.12 4.81
CA LEU A 145 4.38 -28.16 5.39
C LEU A 145 3.56 -27.42 4.31
N ILE A 146 4.21 -26.92 3.26
CA ILE A 146 3.57 -26.29 2.13
C ILE A 146 2.57 -27.24 1.48
N ASN A 147 2.96 -28.48 1.19
CA ASN A 147 2.10 -29.47 0.55
C ASN A 147 0.87 -29.81 1.41
N LYS A 148 1.01 -29.88 2.73
CA LYS A 148 -0.11 -30.07 3.65
C LYS A 148 -1.18 -28.99 3.48
N TYR A 149 -0.79 -27.72 3.42
CA TYR A 149 -1.73 -26.62 3.27
C TYR A 149 -2.24 -26.44 1.82
N LYS A 150 -1.43 -26.79 0.81
CA LYS A 150 -1.87 -26.78 -0.60
C LYS A 150 -3.07 -27.71 -0.86
N VAL A 151 -3.15 -28.84 -0.17
CA VAL A 151 -4.29 -29.77 -0.30
C VAL A 151 -5.60 -29.08 0.13
N VAL A 152 -5.55 -28.23 1.13
CA VAL A 152 -6.74 -27.52 1.65
C VAL A 152 -7.03 -26.25 0.86
N ALA A 153 -6.01 -25.44 0.60
CA ALA A 153 -6.17 -24.13 -0.03
C ALA A 153 -6.28 -24.22 -1.57
N GLY A 154 -5.61 -25.20 -2.19
CA GLY A 154 -5.49 -25.30 -3.64
C GLY A 154 -6.84 -25.31 -4.38
N PRO A 155 -7.84 -26.10 -3.99
CA PRO A 155 -9.14 -26.11 -4.69
C PRO A 155 -9.83 -24.74 -4.73
N LEU A 156 -9.65 -23.92 -3.69
CA LEU A 156 -10.20 -22.57 -3.66
C LEU A 156 -9.27 -21.61 -4.42
N ALA A 157 -7.98 -21.62 -4.13
CA ALA A 157 -7.02 -20.71 -4.72
C ALA A 157 -6.95 -20.83 -6.25
N ASN A 158 -7.02 -22.05 -6.77
CA ASN A 158 -6.92 -22.32 -8.22
C ASN A 158 -8.26 -22.22 -8.95
N ARG A 159 -9.35 -21.88 -8.26
CA ARG A 159 -10.64 -21.71 -8.91
C ARG A 159 -10.60 -20.49 -9.83
N VAL A 160 -10.80 -20.70 -11.13
CA VAL A 160 -10.97 -19.61 -12.09
C VAL A 160 -12.22 -18.82 -11.77
N ILE A 161 -12.11 -17.51 -11.70
CA ILE A 161 -13.19 -16.57 -11.40
C ILE A 161 -13.60 -15.72 -12.62
N GLY A 162 -12.76 -15.70 -13.65
CA GLY A 162 -12.99 -14.95 -14.88
C GLY A 162 -11.72 -14.87 -15.71
N SER A 163 -11.64 -13.89 -16.61
CA SER A 163 -10.48 -13.72 -17.49
C SER A 163 -10.23 -12.25 -17.84
N ILE A 164 -9.01 -11.96 -18.31
CA ILE A 164 -8.54 -10.65 -18.79
C ILE A 164 -8.11 -10.75 -20.25
N THR A 165 -8.13 -9.63 -20.99
CA THR A 165 -7.68 -9.59 -22.40
C THR A 165 -6.20 -9.23 -22.56
N ALA A 166 -5.60 -8.59 -21.54
CA ALA A 166 -4.20 -8.18 -21.45
C ALA A 166 -3.85 -7.93 -19.99
N ASP A 167 -2.60 -7.61 -19.69
CA ASP A 167 -2.19 -7.22 -18.34
C ASP A 167 -3.00 -6.05 -17.83
N ILE A 168 -3.53 -6.16 -16.61
CA ILE A 168 -4.20 -5.08 -15.90
C ILE A 168 -3.35 -4.74 -14.68
N THR A 169 -2.65 -3.60 -14.73
CA THR A 169 -1.64 -3.26 -13.73
C THR A 169 -2.08 -2.12 -12.81
N ARG A 170 -1.45 -2.05 -11.66
CA ARG A 170 -1.55 -0.94 -10.70
C ARG A 170 -0.58 0.20 -10.99
N THR A 171 0.17 0.13 -12.10
CA THR A 171 1.07 1.20 -12.51
C THR A 171 0.25 2.44 -12.83
N ALA A 172 0.51 3.51 -12.08
CA ALA A 172 -0.23 4.75 -12.22
C ALA A 172 0.29 5.62 -13.35
N THR A 173 -0.61 6.35 -14.00
CA THR A 173 -0.30 7.47 -14.91
C THR A 173 0.30 8.65 -14.13
N ALA A 174 0.73 9.69 -14.81
CA ALA A 174 1.16 10.94 -14.18
C ALA A 174 0.03 11.60 -13.35
N ALA A 175 -1.23 11.37 -13.73
CA ALA A 175 -2.39 11.85 -13.00
C ALA A 175 -2.71 10.99 -11.74
N GLY A 176 -2.06 9.83 -11.60
CA GLY A 176 -2.23 8.92 -10.47
C GLY A 176 -3.25 7.80 -10.69
N GLU A 177 -3.87 7.71 -11.87
CA GLU A 177 -4.85 6.69 -12.24
C GLU A 177 -4.17 5.39 -12.68
N SER A 178 -4.76 4.24 -12.35
CA SER A 178 -4.27 2.92 -12.77
C SER A 178 -5.40 2.02 -13.26
N ALA A 179 -5.13 1.24 -14.32
CA ALA A 179 -6.12 0.36 -14.93
C ALA A 179 -6.72 -0.65 -13.93
N LEU A 180 -5.91 -1.23 -13.05
CA LEU A 180 -6.42 -2.17 -12.04
C LEU A 180 -7.23 -1.46 -10.94
N GLY A 181 -6.86 -0.24 -10.62
CA GLY A 181 -7.63 0.59 -9.69
C GLY A 181 -9.02 0.89 -10.20
N ASP A 182 -9.13 1.21 -11.47
CA ASP A 182 -10.42 1.45 -12.13
C ASP A 182 -11.31 0.20 -12.13
N VAL A 183 -10.76 -0.96 -12.48
CA VAL A 183 -11.48 -2.24 -12.45
C VAL A 183 -11.99 -2.56 -11.04
N ILE A 184 -11.18 -2.33 -10.01
CA ILE A 184 -11.60 -2.56 -8.62
C ILE A 184 -12.69 -1.56 -8.21
N ALA A 185 -12.55 -0.28 -8.54
CA ALA A 185 -13.57 0.72 -8.24
C ALA A 185 -14.89 0.41 -8.98
N ASP A 186 -14.82 -0.06 -10.23
CA ASP A 186 -15.99 -0.51 -11.00
C ASP A 186 -16.66 -1.73 -10.35
N ALA A 187 -15.86 -2.68 -9.84
CA ALA A 187 -16.38 -3.85 -9.13
C ALA A 187 -17.11 -3.45 -7.84
N GLN A 188 -16.55 -2.51 -7.08
CA GLN A 188 -17.18 -1.97 -5.87
C GLN A 188 -18.48 -1.23 -6.19
N LEU A 189 -18.49 -0.41 -7.26
CA LEU A 189 -19.71 0.27 -7.73
C LEU A 189 -20.77 -0.75 -8.18
N ALA A 190 -20.40 -1.73 -8.99
CA ALA A 190 -21.33 -2.76 -9.49
C ALA A 190 -21.99 -3.53 -8.35
N ALA A 191 -21.26 -3.79 -7.26
CA ALA A 191 -21.79 -4.49 -6.08
C ALA A 191 -22.75 -3.64 -5.24
N THR A 192 -22.76 -2.31 -5.38
CA THR A 192 -23.46 -1.39 -4.49
C THR A 192 -24.40 -0.40 -5.20
N ALA A 193 -24.40 -0.36 -6.54
CA ALA A 193 -25.23 0.58 -7.30
C ALA A 193 -26.72 0.22 -7.33
N LEU A 194 -27.07 -1.06 -7.16
CA LEU A 194 -28.46 -1.50 -7.23
C LEU A 194 -29.27 -1.02 -6.02
N GLN A 195 -30.56 -0.79 -6.26
CA GLN A 195 -31.51 -0.38 -5.22
C GLN A 195 -31.52 -1.37 -4.05
N GLY A 196 -31.33 -0.85 -2.84
CA GLY A 196 -31.26 -1.63 -1.62
C GLY A 196 -29.90 -2.24 -1.31
N TYR A 197 -28.93 -2.14 -2.23
CA TYR A 197 -27.53 -2.54 -2.00
C TYR A 197 -26.62 -1.37 -1.67
N GLY A 198 -27.15 -0.15 -1.70
CA GLY A 198 -26.41 1.07 -1.36
C GLY A 198 -26.83 2.26 -2.24
N ASP A 199 -27.40 2.00 -3.42
CA ASP A 199 -27.78 3.03 -4.40
C ASP A 199 -26.59 3.94 -4.79
N ALA A 200 -25.39 3.37 -4.79
CA ALA A 200 -24.15 4.09 -5.04
C ALA A 200 -24.07 4.64 -6.46
N VAL A 201 -23.54 5.84 -6.61
CA VAL A 201 -23.31 6.49 -7.91
C VAL A 201 -21.83 6.59 -8.26
N VAL A 202 -20.96 6.35 -7.28
CA VAL A 202 -19.50 6.32 -7.43
C VAL A 202 -18.87 5.43 -6.37
N ALA A 203 -17.73 4.83 -6.69
CA ALA A 203 -16.88 4.15 -5.74
C ALA A 203 -15.44 4.68 -5.81
N PHE A 204 -14.75 4.68 -4.67
CA PHE A 204 -13.36 5.10 -4.54
C PHE A 204 -12.51 4.00 -3.92
N MET A 205 -11.33 3.75 -4.51
CA MET A 205 -10.37 2.75 -4.04
C MET A 205 -9.01 3.38 -3.76
N ASN A 206 -8.44 3.12 -2.59
CA ASN A 206 -7.10 3.59 -2.26
C ASN A 206 -6.01 2.73 -2.94
N PRO A 207 -4.93 3.35 -3.46
CA PRO A 207 -3.87 2.62 -4.15
C PRO A 207 -3.14 1.63 -3.24
N GLY A 208 -3.03 1.92 -1.94
CA GLY A 208 -2.44 1.03 -0.93
C GLY A 208 -3.21 -0.29 -0.75
N GLY A 209 -4.49 -0.32 -1.11
CA GLY A 209 -5.33 -1.52 -1.08
C GLY A 209 -5.12 -2.47 -2.27
N ILE A 210 -4.33 -2.07 -3.29
CA ILE A 210 -4.05 -2.85 -4.50
C ILE A 210 -2.64 -3.42 -4.40
N ARG A 211 -2.50 -4.72 -4.14
CA ARG A 211 -1.23 -5.31 -3.70
C ARG A 211 -0.44 -6.04 -4.79
N ALA A 212 -1.07 -6.44 -5.89
CA ALA A 212 -0.45 -7.13 -7.02
C ALA A 212 -1.11 -6.69 -8.33
N ASP A 213 -0.47 -7.01 -9.45
CA ASP A 213 -1.00 -6.85 -10.79
C ASP A 213 -1.72 -8.14 -11.23
N LEU A 214 -2.61 -8.04 -12.22
CA LEU A 214 -3.13 -9.17 -12.96
C LEU A 214 -2.38 -9.26 -14.29
N THR A 215 -1.63 -10.34 -14.48
CA THR A 215 -0.74 -10.52 -15.63
C THR A 215 -1.27 -11.63 -16.54
N TYR A 216 -1.53 -11.32 -17.81
CA TYR A 216 -2.14 -12.23 -18.78
C TYR A 216 -1.37 -13.55 -18.96
N SER A 217 -0.04 -13.50 -18.91
CA SER A 217 0.81 -14.68 -19.09
C SER A 217 1.08 -15.45 -17.80
N GLN A 218 0.64 -14.97 -16.65
CA GLN A 218 0.84 -15.63 -15.36
C GLN A 218 -0.06 -16.85 -15.27
N ILE A 219 0.51 -17.97 -14.79
CA ILE A 219 -0.21 -19.22 -14.51
C ILE A 219 0.17 -19.65 -13.11
N SER A 220 -0.76 -19.58 -12.19
CA SER A 220 -0.55 -19.82 -10.74
C SER A 220 -0.97 -21.20 -10.30
N GLY A 221 -2.04 -21.75 -10.87
CA GLY A 221 -2.67 -23.01 -10.45
C GLY A 221 -2.98 -24.00 -11.57
N GLY A 222 -2.51 -23.75 -12.81
CA GLY A 222 -2.76 -24.59 -13.98
C GLY A 222 -3.88 -24.08 -14.90
N GLU A 223 -4.37 -22.87 -14.66
CA GLU A 223 -5.30 -22.13 -15.52
C GLU A 223 -4.66 -21.77 -16.86
N LEU A 224 -5.48 -21.37 -17.83
CA LEU A 224 -5.00 -20.90 -19.13
C LEU A 224 -4.51 -19.44 -19.06
N PRO A 225 -3.60 -19.01 -19.97
CA PRO A 225 -3.24 -17.60 -20.06
C PRO A 225 -4.45 -16.70 -20.19
N GLY A 226 -4.48 -15.63 -19.39
CA GLY A 226 -5.58 -14.68 -19.30
C GLY A 226 -6.73 -15.11 -18.39
N GLU A 227 -6.81 -16.36 -17.94
CA GLU A 227 -7.71 -16.71 -16.85
C GLU A 227 -7.19 -16.15 -15.52
N VAL A 228 -8.11 -15.68 -14.69
CA VAL A 228 -7.82 -15.14 -13.36
C VAL A 228 -8.37 -16.11 -12.31
N THR A 229 -7.52 -16.49 -11.36
CA THR A 229 -7.88 -17.37 -10.27
C THR A 229 -8.32 -16.58 -9.02
N TYR A 230 -9.02 -17.25 -8.11
CA TYR A 230 -9.34 -16.70 -6.77
C TYR A 230 -8.06 -16.28 -6.03
N GLY A 231 -6.99 -17.07 -6.12
CA GLY A 231 -5.72 -16.78 -5.45
C GLY A 231 -5.06 -15.51 -5.96
N GLU A 232 -5.15 -15.23 -7.26
CA GLU A 232 -4.66 -13.98 -7.86
C GLU A 232 -5.49 -12.79 -7.39
N ALA A 233 -6.82 -12.88 -7.45
CA ALA A 233 -7.70 -11.83 -6.93
C ALA A 233 -7.48 -11.58 -5.44
N PHE A 234 -7.30 -12.63 -4.63
CA PHE A 234 -6.93 -12.51 -3.22
C PHE A 234 -5.57 -11.82 -3.03
N THR A 235 -4.60 -12.09 -3.91
CA THR A 235 -3.29 -11.41 -3.86
C THR A 235 -3.40 -9.93 -4.22
N VAL A 236 -4.35 -9.56 -5.09
CA VAL A 236 -4.66 -8.17 -5.44
C VAL A 236 -5.32 -7.43 -4.25
N GLN A 237 -6.34 -8.03 -3.62
CA GLN A 237 -7.09 -7.45 -2.48
C GLN A 237 -7.12 -8.41 -1.27
N PRO A 238 -6.00 -8.52 -0.49
CA PRO A 238 -5.89 -9.54 0.57
C PRO A 238 -6.47 -9.15 1.93
N PHE A 239 -7.05 -7.96 2.07
CA PHE A 239 -7.37 -7.39 3.38
C PHE A 239 -8.74 -7.84 3.94
N GLY A 240 -9.65 -8.28 3.07
CA GLY A 240 -10.99 -8.70 3.49
C GLY A 240 -11.82 -7.56 4.07
N ASN A 241 -11.69 -6.36 3.50
CA ASN A 241 -12.56 -5.25 3.87
C ASN A 241 -13.98 -5.49 3.40
N SER A 242 -14.98 -5.06 4.16
CA SER A 242 -16.33 -4.91 3.64
C SER A 242 -16.47 -3.63 2.82
N LEU A 243 -17.37 -3.62 1.86
CA LEU A 243 -17.79 -2.39 1.20
C LEU A 243 -18.71 -1.59 2.15
N VAL A 244 -18.55 -0.29 2.14
CA VAL A 244 -19.40 0.64 2.90
C VAL A 244 -19.89 1.71 1.97
N THR A 245 -21.21 1.79 1.81
CA THR A 245 -21.85 2.90 1.08
C THR A 245 -22.33 3.95 2.08
N MET A 246 -22.08 5.21 1.79
CA MET A 246 -22.47 6.33 2.62
C MET A 246 -22.92 7.53 1.79
N SER A 247 -23.63 8.46 2.43
CA SER A 247 -24.02 9.74 1.85
C SER A 247 -22.96 10.79 2.14
N LEU A 248 -22.45 11.44 1.09
CA LEU A 248 -21.57 12.62 1.18
C LEU A 248 -22.17 13.75 0.36
N THR A 249 -21.93 15.00 0.79
CA THR A 249 -22.21 16.18 -0.05
C THR A 249 -21.16 16.31 -1.14
N GLY A 250 -21.48 17.05 -2.22
CA GLY A 250 -20.49 17.35 -3.26
C GLY A 250 -19.26 18.09 -2.70
N ALA A 251 -19.44 18.97 -1.74
CA ALA A 251 -18.34 19.64 -1.04
C ALA A 251 -17.47 18.66 -0.22
N GLN A 252 -18.06 17.61 0.35
CA GLN A 252 -17.30 16.56 1.03
C GLN A 252 -16.55 15.67 0.05
N ILE A 253 -17.10 15.43 -1.14
CA ILE A 253 -16.39 14.70 -2.22
C ILE A 253 -15.20 15.52 -2.71
N ASP A 254 -15.33 16.82 -2.89
CA ASP A 254 -14.20 17.71 -3.21
C ASP A 254 -13.14 17.66 -2.11
N THR A 255 -13.53 17.77 -0.84
CA THR A 255 -12.62 17.59 0.30
C THR A 255 -11.94 16.24 0.31
N LEU A 256 -12.63 15.16 -0.07
CA LEU A 256 -12.07 13.81 -0.21
C LEU A 256 -10.94 13.79 -1.23
N LEU A 257 -11.16 14.42 -2.38
CA LEU A 257 -10.16 14.51 -3.44
C LEU A 257 -8.99 15.42 -3.03
N GLU A 258 -9.22 16.48 -2.29
CA GLU A 258 -8.14 17.32 -1.76
C GLU A 258 -7.28 16.60 -0.70
N GLN A 259 -7.84 15.68 0.07
CA GLN A 259 -7.10 14.87 1.05
C GLN A 259 -6.14 13.85 0.40
N GLN A 260 -6.09 13.74 -0.91
CA GLN A 260 -5.12 12.93 -1.66
C GLN A 260 -3.71 13.53 -1.66
N PHE A 261 -3.61 14.85 -1.47
CA PHE A 261 -2.37 15.61 -1.55
C PHE A 261 -1.77 15.85 -0.17
N ASP A 262 -0.43 15.97 -0.11
CA ASP A 262 0.33 15.95 1.13
C ASP A 262 -0.04 14.77 2.04
N ASN A 263 -0.24 13.62 1.43
CA ASN A 263 -0.72 12.40 2.07
C ASN A 263 0.20 11.21 1.75
N PRO A 264 0.84 10.58 2.74
CA PRO A 264 0.74 10.83 4.18
C PRO A 264 1.58 12.02 4.68
N LEU A 265 2.53 12.52 3.90
CA LEU A 265 3.46 13.58 4.26
C LEU A 265 3.46 14.68 3.19
N PRO A 266 3.95 15.90 3.53
CA PRO A 266 4.09 16.97 2.57
C PRO A 266 4.84 16.53 1.29
N GLY A 267 4.28 16.85 0.13
CA GLY A 267 4.81 16.48 -1.19
C GLY A 267 4.50 15.05 -1.64
N GLN A 268 3.87 14.22 -0.81
CA GLN A 268 3.41 12.88 -1.19
C GLN A 268 1.94 12.89 -1.61
N MET A 269 1.54 11.91 -2.41
CA MET A 269 0.18 11.80 -2.93
C MET A 269 -0.35 10.37 -2.81
N ARG A 270 -1.66 10.25 -2.51
CA ARG A 270 -2.42 9.00 -2.54
C ARG A 270 -3.67 9.21 -3.37
N ILE A 271 -3.53 9.12 -4.69
CA ILE A 271 -4.66 9.34 -5.61
C ILE A 271 -5.63 8.16 -5.52
N LEU A 272 -6.87 8.44 -5.15
CA LEU A 272 -7.95 7.45 -5.13
C LEU A 272 -8.32 7.08 -6.55
N GLN A 273 -8.46 5.79 -6.80
CA GLN A 273 -8.98 5.27 -8.06
C GLN A 273 -10.50 5.41 -8.05
N VAL A 274 -11.09 5.76 -9.18
CA VAL A 274 -12.50 6.12 -9.26
C VAL A 274 -13.25 5.20 -10.21
N SER A 275 -14.53 4.93 -9.91
CA SER A 275 -15.35 4.08 -10.76
C SER A 275 -15.81 4.77 -12.04
N GLN A 276 -16.22 3.99 -13.02
CA GLN A 276 -16.78 4.46 -14.27
C GLN A 276 -17.90 5.50 -14.04
N GLY A 277 -17.89 6.55 -14.84
CA GLY A 277 -18.84 7.66 -14.76
C GLY A 277 -18.39 8.80 -13.85
N PHE A 278 -17.33 8.61 -13.06
CA PHE A 278 -16.73 9.69 -12.25
C PHE A 278 -15.46 10.18 -12.92
N THR A 279 -15.35 11.49 -13.14
CA THR A 279 -14.12 12.12 -13.67
C THR A 279 -13.82 13.41 -12.95
N TYR A 280 -12.54 13.77 -12.88
CA TYR A 280 -12.09 15.05 -12.35
C TYR A 280 -10.71 15.46 -12.88
N THR A 281 -10.39 16.74 -12.70
CA THR A 281 -9.08 17.31 -13.04
C THR A 281 -8.45 17.97 -11.82
N TRP A 282 -7.15 17.75 -11.63
CA TRP A 282 -6.37 18.42 -10.61
C TRP A 282 -5.14 19.13 -11.20
N SER A 283 -4.63 20.15 -10.52
CA SER A 283 -3.46 20.94 -10.95
C SER A 283 -2.24 20.60 -10.11
N ALA A 284 -1.12 20.31 -10.76
CA ALA A 284 0.17 20.05 -10.12
C ALA A 284 0.70 21.32 -9.42
N SER A 285 0.49 22.50 -10.01
CA SER A 285 0.99 23.79 -9.50
C SER A 285 0.10 24.47 -8.48
N ALA A 286 -1.17 24.06 -8.36
CA ALA A 286 -2.09 24.65 -7.39
C ALA A 286 -1.67 24.28 -5.94
N PRO A 287 -1.98 25.14 -4.95
CA PRO A 287 -1.67 24.86 -3.55
C PRO A 287 -2.52 23.70 -3.01
N THR A 288 -1.99 22.95 -2.03
CA THR A 288 -2.74 21.94 -1.29
C THR A 288 -4.01 22.53 -0.69
N GLY A 289 -5.11 21.78 -0.78
CA GLY A 289 -6.45 22.25 -0.39
C GLY A 289 -7.18 23.03 -1.48
N ASN A 290 -6.58 23.18 -2.67
CA ASN A 290 -7.19 23.79 -3.85
C ASN A 290 -6.55 23.24 -5.15
N LYS A 291 -6.19 21.96 -5.12
CA LYS A 291 -5.60 21.27 -6.29
C LYS A 291 -6.66 20.74 -7.24
N VAL A 292 -7.83 20.39 -6.76
CA VAL A 292 -8.94 19.87 -7.55
C VAL A 292 -9.83 21.04 -8.00
N ASP A 293 -10.10 21.09 -9.30
CA ASP A 293 -11.13 22.00 -9.78
C ASP A 293 -12.50 21.36 -9.58
N ILE A 294 -13.25 21.82 -8.56
CA ILE A 294 -14.58 21.29 -8.23
C ILE A 294 -15.54 21.33 -9.43
N ALA A 295 -15.38 22.31 -10.34
CA ALA A 295 -16.20 22.41 -11.53
C ALA A 295 -15.89 21.31 -12.56
N SER A 296 -14.73 20.64 -12.44
CA SER A 296 -14.33 19.53 -13.29
C SER A 296 -14.86 18.18 -12.78
N ILE A 297 -15.35 18.11 -11.54
CA ILE A 297 -15.88 16.87 -10.97
C ILE A 297 -17.22 16.55 -11.64
N MET A 298 -17.24 15.41 -12.34
CA MET A 298 -18.43 14.95 -13.05
C MET A 298 -18.89 13.60 -12.51
N ILE A 299 -20.20 13.42 -12.39
CA ILE A 299 -20.85 12.13 -12.15
C ILE A 299 -21.78 11.83 -13.33
N ASN A 300 -21.45 10.83 -14.13
CA ASN A 300 -22.17 10.46 -15.36
C ASN A 300 -22.31 11.66 -16.34
N GLY A 301 -21.26 12.47 -16.45
CA GLY A 301 -21.23 13.64 -17.32
C GLY A 301 -21.99 14.87 -16.78
N VAL A 302 -22.50 14.81 -15.55
CA VAL A 302 -23.16 15.92 -14.88
C VAL A 302 -22.21 16.53 -13.84
N PRO A 303 -21.97 17.86 -13.86
CA PRO A 303 -21.14 18.52 -12.85
C PRO A 303 -21.68 18.28 -11.44
N ILE A 304 -20.79 18.07 -10.48
CA ILE A 304 -21.20 17.89 -9.08
C ILE A 304 -21.80 19.19 -8.54
N ASP A 305 -22.92 19.07 -7.82
CA ASP A 305 -23.45 20.17 -7.02
C ASP A 305 -22.82 20.09 -5.61
N PRO A 306 -22.06 21.11 -5.16
CA PRO A 306 -21.45 21.11 -3.84
C PRO A 306 -22.44 20.88 -2.68
N ALA A 307 -23.69 21.30 -2.84
CA ALA A 307 -24.76 21.10 -1.84
C ALA A 307 -25.57 19.81 -2.07
N GLY A 308 -25.41 19.15 -3.24
CA GLY A 308 -26.04 17.88 -3.56
C GLY A 308 -25.53 16.74 -2.68
N VAL A 309 -26.36 15.74 -2.45
CA VAL A 309 -26.00 14.55 -1.67
C VAL A 309 -25.87 13.35 -2.61
N TYR A 310 -24.76 12.64 -2.49
CA TYR A 310 -24.39 11.54 -3.36
C TYR A 310 -24.10 10.29 -2.53
N ARG A 311 -24.55 9.13 -3.01
CA ARG A 311 -24.23 7.83 -2.42
C ARG A 311 -22.87 7.37 -2.96
N VAL A 312 -21.88 7.23 -2.09
CA VAL A 312 -20.53 6.81 -2.45
C VAL A 312 -20.17 5.50 -1.78
N THR A 313 -19.43 4.65 -2.47
CA THR A 313 -18.90 3.41 -1.91
C THR A 313 -17.39 3.48 -1.75
N VAL A 314 -16.92 2.99 -0.61
CA VAL A 314 -15.50 2.78 -0.28
C VAL A 314 -15.34 1.46 0.46
N ASN A 315 -14.12 0.96 0.61
CA ASN A 315 -13.87 -0.15 1.52
C ASN A 315 -13.93 0.31 3.00
N SER A 316 -14.12 -0.63 3.93
CA SER A 316 -14.28 -0.32 5.36
C SER A 316 -13.08 0.38 5.98
N PHE A 317 -11.86 0.11 5.50
CA PHE A 317 -10.66 0.82 5.94
C PHE A 317 -10.75 2.32 5.64
N LEU A 318 -11.12 2.69 4.41
CA LEU A 318 -11.34 4.09 4.03
C LEU A 318 -12.52 4.71 4.78
N ALA A 319 -13.63 3.97 4.91
CA ALA A 319 -14.83 4.45 5.59
C ALA A 319 -14.55 4.88 7.04
N ASP A 320 -13.58 4.25 7.69
CA ASP A 320 -13.15 4.57 9.06
C ASP A 320 -12.02 5.63 9.11
N GLY A 321 -11.72 6.28 7.99
CA GLY A 321 -10.71 7.35 7.90
C GLY A 321 -9.28 6.85 7.64
N GLY A 322 -9.13 5.62 7.18
CA GLY A 322 -7.84 5.06 6.78
C GLY A 322 -7.16 5.92 5.70
N ASP A 323 -5.84 5.80 5.59
CA ASP A 323 -5.02 6.59 4.67
C ASP A 323 -5.22 8.12 4.82
N ARG A 324 -5.65 8.60 6.00
CA ARG A 324 -5.97 10.01 6.32
C ARG A 324 -7.16 10.61 5.54
N PHE A 325 -8.00 9.80 4.93
CA PHE A 325 -9.24 10.26 4.30
C PHE A 325 -10.33 10.52 5.35
N THR A 326 -10.06 11.46 6.23
CA THR A 326 -10.87 11.72 7.45
C THR A 326 -12.27 12.23 7.15
N VAL A 327 -12.50 12.86 6.00
CA VAL A 327 -13.84 13.32 5.59
C VAL A 327 -14.83 12.16 5.46
N LEU A 328 -14.37 10.95 5.13
CA LEU A 328 -15.20 9.75 5.04
C LEU A 328 -15.85 9.37 6.38
N THR A 329 -15.23 9.74 7.52
CA THR A 329 -15.83 9.51 8.85
C THR A 329 -17.07 10.35 9.10
N GLN A 330 -17.28 11.40 8.30
CA GLN A 330 -18.45 12.29 8.38
C GLN A 330 -19.63 11.80 7.54
N GLY A 331 -19.42 10.74 6.72
CA GLY A 331 -20.47 10.17 5.88
C GLY A 331 -21.64 9.63 6.69
N THR A 332 -22.87 9.96 6.25
CA THR A 332 -24.13 9.53 6.88
C THR A 332 -24.74 8.33 6.16
N ASP A 333 -25.83 7.77 6.70
CA ASP A 333 -26.58 6.67 6.11
C ASP A 333 -25.69 5.51 5.66
N ARG A 334 -24.75 5.12 6.51
CA ARG A 334 -23.77 4.06 6.23
C ARG A 334 -24.48 2.70 6.11
N LEU A 335 -24.18 2.01 5.02
CA LEU A 335 -24.67 0.65 4.74
C LEU A 335 -23.47 -0.25 4.45
N GLY A 336 -23.30 -1.33 5.24
CA GLY A 336 -22.31 -2.38 4.99
C GLY A 336 -22.76 -3.30 3.86
N GLY A 337 -21.83 -3.66 2.98
CA GLY A 337 -22.05 -4.53 1.82
C GLY A 337 -21.19 -5.79 1.85
N ALA A 338 -20.96 -6.38 0.68
CA ALA A 338 -20.11 -7.54 0.45
C ALA A 338 -18.66 -7.27 0.84
N LEU A 339 -17.84 -8.31 0.91
CA LEU A 339 -16.39 -8.15 0.96
C LEU A 339 -15.88 -7.59 -0.38
N ASP A 340 -14.85 -6.76 -0.33
CA ASP A 340 -14.20 -6.16 -1.50
C ASP A 340 -13.72 -7.22 -2.51
N LEU A 341 -13.15 -8.32 -2.01
CA LEU A 341 -12.77 -9.47 -2.83
C LEU A 341 -13.98 -10.15 -3.48
N ASP A 342 -15.09 -10.34 -2.76
CA ASP A 342 -16.29 -10.96 -3.32
C ASP A 342 -16.91 -10.07 -4.41
N ALA A 343 -16.87 -8.76 -4.25
CA ALA A 343 -17.29 -7.81 -5.28
C ALA A 343 -16.44 -7.93 -6.54
N LEU A 344 -15.11 -8.04 -6.40
CA LEU A 344 -14.19 -8.23 -7.52
C LEU A 344 -14.46 -9.57 -8.23
N ILE A 345 -14.67 -10.67 -7.49
CA ILE A 345 -15.01 -11.99 -8.04
C ILE A 345 -16.32 -11.92 -8.82
N ALA A 346 -17.35 -11.30 -8.26
CA ALA A 346 -18.65 -11.14 -8.92
C ALA A 346 -18.54 -10.31 -10.21
N TYR A 347 -17.70 -9.27 -10.19
CA TYR A 347 -17.44 -8.45 -11.37
C TYR A 347 -16.77 -9.26 -12.48
N PHE A 348 -15.72 -10.03 -12.17
CA PHE A 348 -15.09 -10.92 -13.14
C PHE A 348 -16.05 -11.95 -13.69
N ALA A 349 -16.89 -12.56 -12.85
CA ALA A 349 -17.90 -13.52 -13.29
C ALA A 349 -18.93 -12.92 -14.26
N ALA A 350 -19.26 -11.63 -14.10
CA ALA A 350 -20.26 -10.94 -14.90
C ALA A 350 -19.70 -10.34 -16.21
N TYR A 351 -18.44 -9.85 -16.19
CA TYR A 351 -17.89 -9.01 -17.25
C TYR A 351 -16.68 -9.60 -17.98
N SER A 352 -16.28 -10.85 -17.65
CA SER A 352 -15.16 -11.48 -18.37
C SER A 352 -15.46 -11.72 -19.87
N PRO A 353 -14.45 -11.52 -20.73
CA PRO A 353 -13.08 -11.12 -20.44
C PRO A 353 -12.96 -9.61 -20.16
N VAL A 354 -12.33 -9.24 -19.04
CA VAL A 354 -12.15 -7.83 -18.63
C VAL A 354 -10.93 -7.23 -19.34
N PRO A 355 -11.07 -6.11 -20.07
CA PRO A 355 -9.91 -5.40 -20.62
C PRO A 355 -9.30 -4.44 -19.61
N PRO A 356 -8.02 -4.03 -19.77
CA PRO A 356 -7.53 -2.83 -19.12
C PRO A 356 -8.31 -1.62 -19.64
N GLY A 357 -8.82 -0.79 -18.74
CA GLY A 357 -9.57 0.41 -19.09
C GLY A 357 -8.71 1.51 -19.74
N PRO A 358 -9.32 2.59 -20.27
CA PRO A 358 -8.61 3.65 -20.96
C PRO A 358 -7.80 4.58 -20.04
N MET A 359 -7.94 4.53 -18.72
CA MET A 359 -7.30 5.46 -17.76
C MET A 359 -7.48 6.94 -18.17
N ASP A 360 -8.73 7.37 -18.30
CA ASP A 360 -9.15 8.70 -18.72
C ASP A 360 -10.11 9.40 -17.74
N ARG A 361 -10.22 8.85 -16.53
CA ARG A 361 -11.11 9.35 -15.47
C ARG A 361 -10.46 10.46 -14.65
N ILE A 362 -9.14 10.43 -14.50
CA ILE A 362 -8.36 11.39 -13.71
C ILE A 362 -7.42 12.14 -14.63
N SER A 363 -7.57 13.46 -14.69
CA SER A 363 -6.71 14.33 -15.50
C SER A 363 -5.84 15.22 -14.61
N MET A 364 -4.59 15.44 -15.06
CA MET A 364 -3.66 16.37 -14.40
C MET A 364 -3.30 17.50 -15.36
N ILE A 365 -3.40 18.73 -14.87
CA ILE A 365 -2.90 19.91 -15.56
C ILE A 365 -1.69 20.50 -14.81
N PRO A 366 -0.79 21.21 -15.52
CA PRO A 366 0.40 21.83 -14.93
C PRO A 366 0.14 22.77 -13.77
#